data_ae61956c2253efe618a17a0820de6a20
#
_entry.id   ae61956c2253efe618a17a0820de6a20
#
_cell.length_a   1.000
_cell.length_b   1.000
_cell.length_c   1.000
_cell.angle_alpha   90.00
_cell.angle_beta   90.00
_cell.angle_gamma   90.00
#
_symmetry.space_group_name_H-M   'P 1'
#
loop_
_entity.id
_entity.type
_entity.pdbx_description
1 polymer ?
#
loop_
_entity_poly.entity_id
_entity_poly.type
_entity_poly.pdbx_seq_one_letter_code
_entity_poly.pdbx_strand_id
1 'polypeptide(L)'
;SSRNKSLNNESIKLASKVYNLLRNEKKNLKNKHRVKFDKKTIYKKIKLLGIKKIDYIECLNLSNFKKALNGNSKFNIFIAYYLNRTRLIDNI
;
A
#
# COMPACT_ATOMS: atom_id res chain seq x y z
N SER A 1 -8.72 -8.69 2.18
CA SER A 1 -8.27 -9.69 1.22
C SER A 1 -8.89 -11.06 1.53
N SER A 2 -9.42 -11.73 0.51
CA SER A 2 -10.02 -13.06 0.66
C SER A 2 -9.03 -14.15 1.06
N ARG A 3 -7.73 -13.88 0.95
CA ARG A 3 -6.66 -14.83 1.28
C ARG A 3 -6.22 -14.80 2.73
N ASN A 4 -6.83 -13.96 3.56
CA ASN A 4 -6.51 -13.88 4.98
C ASN A 4 -6.71 -15.21 5.73
N LYS A 5 -7.51 -16.11 5.17
CA LYS A 5 -7.78 -17.41 5.78
C LYS A 5 -6.54 -18.31 5.90
N SER A 6 -5.52 -18.10 5.06
CA SER A 6 -4.29 -18.88 5.10
C SER A 6 -3.20 -18.28 5.99
N LEU A 7 -3.48 -17.14 6.63
CA LEU A 7 -2.52 -16.42 7.46
C LEU A 7 -2.73 -16.74 8.93
N ASN A 8 -1.64 -16.78 9.71
CA ASN A 8 -1.72 -16.87 11.15
C ASN A 8 -2.07 -15.51 11.75
N ASN A 9 -2.33 -15.46 13.06
CA ASN A 9 -2.73 -14.22 13.74
C ASN A 9 -1.68 -13.11 13.62
N GLU A 10 -0.40 -13.46 13.67
CA GLU A 10 0.68 -12.47 13.54
C GLU A 10 0.71 -11.87 12.14
N SER A 11 0.53 -12.69 11.12
CA SER A 11 0.47 -12.22 9.73
C SER A 11 -0.73 -11.33 9.47
N ILE A 12 -1.89 -11.66 10.05
CA ILE A 12 -3.09 -10.82 9.95
C ILE A 12 -2.85 -9.45 10.59
N LYS A 13 -2.22 -9.42 11.77
CA LYS A 13 -1.87 -8.16 12.43
C LYS A 13 -0.91 -7.33 11.59
N LEU A 14 0.07 -7.99 10.97
CA LEU A 14 1.05 -7.32 10.13
C LEU A 14 0.39 -6.75 8.87
N ALA A 15 -0.51 -7.50 8.24
CA ALA A 15 -1.29 -7.01 7.10
C ALA A 15 -2.13 -5.79 7.47
N SER A 16 -2.73 -5.78 8.66
CA SER A 16 -3.47 -4.62 9.16
C SER A 16 -2.58 -3.40 9.34
N LYS A 17 -1.35 -3.58 9.82
CA LYS A 17 -0.38 -2.49 9.96
C LYS A 17 0.00 -1.90 8.61
N VAL A 18 0.22 -2.74 7.61
CA VAL A 18 0.51 -2.29 6.24
C VAL A 18 -0.68 -1.49 5.70
N TYR A 19 -1.89 -2.00 5.85
CA TYR A 19 -3.09 -1.32 5.40
C TYR A 19 -3.24 0.05 6.06
N ASN A 20 -3.10 0.13 7.38
CA ASN A 20 -3.23 1.39 8.11
C ASN A 20 -2.16 2.40 7.71
N LEU A 21 -0.94 1.96 7.50
CA LEU A 21 0.16 2.82 7.06
C LEU A 21 -0.16 3.43 5.70
N LEU A 22 -0.60 2.63 4.74
CA LEU A 22 -0.92 3.10 3.40
C LEU A 22 -2.18 3.98 3.38
N ARG A 23 -3.16 3.67 4.23
CA ARG A 23 -4.35 4.50 4.38
C ARG A 23 -4.01 5.89 4.89
N ASN A 24 -3.11 5.98 5.87
CA ASN A 24 -2.63 7.25 6.39
C ASN A 24 -1.88 8.05 5.32
N GLU A 25 -1.02 7.38 4.55
CA GLU A 25 -0.32 8.03 3.44
C GLU A 25 -1.30 8.57 2.39
N LYS A 26 -2.34 7.81 2.07
CA LYS A 26 -3.37 8.26 1.13
C LYS A 26 -4.08 9.50 1.64
N LYS A 27 -4.43 9.56 2.93
CA LYS A 27 -5.06 10.74 3.54
C LYS A 27 -4.16 11.96 3.43
N ASN A 28 -2.87 11.79 3.69
CA ASN A 28 -1.90 12.87 3.59
C ASN A 28 -1.77 13.38 2.15
N LEU A 29 -1.79 12.47 1.18
CA LEU A 29 -1.70 12.83 -0.23
C LEU A 29 -2.94 13.57 -0.73
N LYS A 30 -4.12 13.20 -0.25
CA LYS A 30 -5.37 13.84 -0.65
C LYS A 30 -5.45 15.32 -0.28
N ASN A 31 -4.75 15.74 0.76
CA ASN A 31 -4.75 17.12 1.24
C ASN A 31 -3.74 18.00 0.52
N LYS A 32 -2.99 17.47 -0.45
CA LYS A 32 -1.94 18.17 -1.16
C LYS A 32 -2.32 18.42 -2.62
N HIS A 33 -1.94 19.59 -3.14
CA HIS A 33 -2.17 19.94 -4.54
C HIS A 33 -1.39 19.03 -5.49
N ARG A 34 -0.22 18.56 -5.07
CA ARG A 34 0.60 17.59 -5.82
C ARG A 34 0.81 16.34 -5.00
N VAL A 35 0.58 15.21 -5.62
CA VAL A 35 0.84 13.91 -5.01
C VAL A 35 2.32 13.58 -5.17
N LYS A 36 3.06 13.63 -4.07
CA LYS A 36 4.45 13.17 -4.03
C LYS A 36 4.49 11.84 -3.30
N PHE A 37 4.30 10.77 -4.05
CA PHE A 37 4.36 9.42 -3.49
C PHE A 37 5.80 8.94 -3.54
N ASP A 38 6.47 8.97 -2.39
CA ASP A 38 7.85 8.52 -2.25
C ASP A 38 7.87 7.01 -1.99
N LYS A 39 8.03 6.25 -3.05
CA LYS A 39 8.08 4.79 -2.99
C LYS A 39 9.19 4.29 -2.06
N LYS A 40 10.35 4.92 -2.09
CA LYS A 40 11.51 4.49 -1.28
C LYS A 40 11.22 4.60 0.21
N THR A 41 10.63 5.72 0.64
CA THR A 41 10.27 5.93 2.04
C THR A 41 9.20 4.95 2.48
N ILE A 42 8.17 4.77 1.68
CA ILE A 42 7.09 3.82 1.99
C ILE A 42 7.62 2.39 2.02
N TYR A 43 8.47 2.04 1.08
CA TYR A 43 9.11 0.73 1.01
C TYR A 43 9.89 0.41 2.29
N LYS A 44 10.69 1.38 2.77
CA LYS A 44 11.43 1.24 4.02
C LYS A 44 10.50 1.07 5.22
N LYS A 45 9.44 1.88 5.30
CA LYS A 45 8.46 1.79 6.39
C LYS A 45 7.80 0.43 6.45
N ILE A 46 7.41 -0.11 5.30
CA ILE A 46 6.78 -1.43 5.22
C ILE A 46 7.76 -2.52 5.62
N LYS A 47 9.01 -2.44 5.16
CA LYS A 47 10.04 -3.40 5.56
C LYS A 47 10.33 -3.37 7.05
N LEU A 48 10.29 -2.20 7.67
CA LEU A 48 10.46 -2.06 9.12
C LEU A 48 9.34 -2.73 9.91
N LEU A 49 8.16 -2.88 9.32
CA LEU A 49 7.06 -3.62 9.94
C LEU A 49 7.30 -5.13 9.97
N GLY A 50 8.21 -5.64 9.14
CA GLY A 50 8.53 -7.05 9.08
C GLY A 50 8.24 -7.72 7.73
N ILE A 51 7.82 -6.95 6.74
CA ILE A 51 7.58 -7.47 5.38
C ILE A 51 8.93 -7.70 4.69
N LYS A 52 9.22 -8.94 4.33
CA LYS A 52 10.51 -9.30 3.72
C LYS A 52 10.55 -9.07 2.22
N LYS A 53 9.41 -9.22 1.54
CA LYS A 53 9.35 -9.11 0.09
C LYS A 53 8.15 -8.30 -0.35
N ILE A 54 8.40 -7.28 -1.16
CA ILE A 54 7.39 -6.43 -1.77
C ILE A 54 7.55 -6.53 -3.28
N ASP A 55 6.48 -6.92 -3.99
CA ASP A 55 6.49 -7.01 -5.45
C ASP A 55 6.42 -5.63 -6.09
N TYR A 56 5.41 -4.85 -5.69
CA TYR A 56 5.29 -3.48 -6.17
C TYR A 56 4.47 -2.62 -5.22
N ILE A 57 4.68 -1.33 -5.30
CA ILE A 57 3.85 -0.30 -4.69
C ILE A 57 3.69 0.80 -5.72
N GLU A 58 2.45 1.15 -6.06
CA GLU A 58 2.15 2.21 -7.01
C GLU A 58 0.99 3.07 -6.52
N CYS A 59 1.08 4.37 -6.79
CA CYS A 59 -0.02 5.30 -6.56
C CYS A 59 -0.54 5.74 -7.92
N LEU A 60 -1.70 5.26 -8.32
CA LEU A 60 -2.23 5.43 -9.67
C LEU A 60 -3.61 6.07 -9.68
N ASN A 61 -3.86 6.91 -10.69
CA ASN A 61 -5.20 7.43 -10.95
C ASN A 61 -6.15 6.31 -11.35
N LEU A 62 -7.38 6.35 -10.82
CA LEU A 62 -8.39 5.35 -11.15
C LEU A 62 -8.95 5.49 -12.55
N SER A 63 -8.81 6.68 -13.17
CA SER A 63 -9.35 6.94 -14.50
C SER A 63 -8.47 6.41 -15.63
N ASN A 64 -7.13 6.45 -15.45
CA ASN A 64 -6.20 6.10 -16.53
C ASN A 64 -5.05 5.20 -16.09
N PHE A 65 -4.98 4.82 -14.82
CA PHE A 65 -3.95 3.98 -14.21
C PHE A 65 -2.52 4.52 -14.40
N LYS A 66 -2.39 5.82 -14.64
CA LYS A 66 -1.09 6.50 -14.66
C LYS A 66 -0.76 7.04 -13.28
N LYS A 67 0.50 7.43 -13.06
CA LYS A 67 0.93 7.99 -11.79
C LYS A 67 0.02 9.15 -11.38
N ALA A 68 -0.48 9.10 -10.15
CA ALA A 68 -1.29 10.16 -9.59
C ALA A 68 -0.41 11.39 -9.32
N LEU A 69 -0.73 12.52 -9.95
CA LEU A 69 0.01 13.77 -9.79
C LEU A 69 -0.76 14.82 -9.00
N ASN A 70 -2.06 14.63 -8.84
CA ASN A 70 -2.95 15.61 -8.22
C ASN A 70 -3.82 14.94 -7.16
N GLY A 71 -3.78 15.46 -5.93
CA GLY A 71 -4.58 14.93 -4.83
C GLY A 71 -6.09 15.13 -4.97
N ASN A 72 -6.55 16.01 -5.88
CA ASN A 72 -7.95 16.20 -6.17
C ASN A 72 -8.53 15.12 -7.08
N SER A 73 -7.69 14.37 -7.78
CA SER A 73 -8.12 13.25 -8.61
C SER A 73 -8.38 12.01 -7.77
N LYS A 74 -9.27 11.16 -8.23
CA LYS A 74 -9.47 9.85 -7.59
C LYS A 74 -8.27 8.96 -7.88
N PHE A 75 -7.60 8.51 -6.83
CA PHE A 75 -6.45 7.62 -6.94
C PHE A 75 -6.47 6.59 -5.83
N ASN A 76 -5.78 5.48 -6.07
CA ASN A 76 -5.56 4.47 -5.05
C ASN A 76 -4.09 4.10 -4.99
N ILE A 77 -3.69 3.56 -3.83
CA ILE A 77 -2.37 2.96 -3.67
C ILE A 77 -2.51 1.46 -3.89
N PHE A 78 -1.79 0.95 -4.88
CA PHE A 78 -1.78 -0.46 -5.22
C PHE A 78 -0.50 -1.09 -4.68
N ILE A 79 -0.64 -2.19 -3.93
CA ILE A 79 0.49 -2.88 -3.34
C ILE A 79 0.32 -4.39 -3.53
N ALA A 80 1.43 -5.06 -3.83
CA ALA A 80 1.52 -6.53 -3.74
C ALA A 80 2.76 -6.87 -2.94
N TYR A 81 2.59 -7.72 -1.93
CA TYR A 81 3.66 -8.12 -1.04
C TYR A 81 3.43 -9.52 -0.51
N TYR A 82 4.46 -10.10 0.09
CA TYR A 82 4.39 -11.47 0.61
C TYR A 82 4.40 -11.48 2.13
N LEU A 83 3.47 -12.23 2.71
CA LEU A 83 3.49 -12.63 4.12
C LEU A 83 3.70 -14.15 4.15
N ASN A 84 4.84 -14.56 4.69
CA ASN A 84 5.28 -15.96 4.59
C ASN A 84 5.35 -16.35 3.11
N ARG A 85 4.57 -17.33 2.69
CA ARG A 85 4.50 -17.79 1.30
C ARG A 85 3.26 -17.28 0.56
N THR A 86 2.48 -16.42 1.21
CA THR A 86 1.22 -15.94 0.65
C THR A 86 1.40 -14.56 0.05
N ARG A 87 1.06 -14.41 -1.22
CA ARG A 87 1.06 -13.12 -1.92
C ARG A 87 -0.26 -12.40 -1.64
N LEU A 88 -0.18 -11.21 -1.08
CA LEU A 88 -1.32 -10.35 -0.81
C LEU A 88 -1.33 -9.17 -1.76
N ILE A 89 -2.49 -8.85 -2.28
CA ILE A 89 -2.70 -7.71 -3.16
C ILE A 89 -3.77 -6.82 -2.53
N ASP A 90 -3.43 -5.56 -2.29
CA ASP A 90 -4.36 -4.58 -1.73
C ASP A 90 -4.47 -3.36 -2.62
N ASN A 91 -5.65 -2.74 -2.55
CA ASN A 91 -6.01 -1.54 -3.28
C ASN A 91 -6.62 -0.57 -2.27
N ILE A 92 -5.88 0.46 -1.93
CA ILE A 92 -6.25 1.38 -0.83
C ILE A 92 -6.59 2.77 -1.35
#